data_01111fb9fb653a60eedabcc20de53543
#
_entry.id   01111fb9fb653a60eedabcc20de53543
#
_cell.length_a   1.000
_cell.length_b   1.000
_cell.length_c   1.000
_cell.angle_alpha   90.00
_cell.angle_beta   90.00
_cell.angle_gamma   90.00
#
_symmetry.space_group_name_H-M   'P 1'
#
loop_
_entity.id
_entity.type
_entity.pdbx_description
1 polymer ?
#
loop_
_entity_poly.entity_id
_entity_poly.type
_entity_poly.pdbx_seq_one_letter_code
_entity_poly.pdbx_strand_id
1 'polypeptide(L)'
;EVRRNLRRSVPPATWYPETEMCFMRNPSGWFLGAKGGYNNESHNHNDVGSCVVYVRDIPVLVDAGVGTYTNQTFNHDRYKIWSMQCDWHNLPMINGTAQPAGAQYRSKNASCNLSKGMFSLDLADAYPPESGCRKWVRTYRLAPKGAPSVTITDSFALDARTQPDV
;
A
#
# COMPACT_ATOMS: atom_id res chain seq x y z
N GLU A 1 28.28 -26.18 20.27
CA GLU A 1 27.04 -25.36 20.24
C GLU A 1 27.40 -23.94 19.85
N VAL A 2 27.53 -23.67 18.54
CA VAL A 2 27.87 -22.35 18.01
C VAL A 2 26.62 -21.66 17.58
N ARG A 3 25.92 -20.98 18.49
CA ARG A 3 24.97 -19.91 18.11
C ARG A 3 25.81 -18.74 17.58
N ARG A 4 26.17 -18.78 16.31
CA ARG A 4 26.68 -17.62 15.61
C ARG A 4 25.55 -16.60 15.61
N ASN A 5 25.67 -15.55 16.43
CA ASN A 5 24.92 -14.32 16.31
C ASN A 5 25.26 -13.66 14.97
N LEU A 6 24.69 -14.18 13.90
CA LEU A 6 24.63 -13.49 12.62
C LEU A 6 23.66 -12.33 12.81
N ARG A 7 24.12 -11.24 13.39
CA ARG A 7 23.47 -9.93 13.21
C ARG A 7 23.63 -9.61 11.72
N ARG A 8 22.72 -10.13 10.91
CA ARG A 8 22.56 -9.64 9.54
C ARG A 8 22.21 -8.18 9.68
N SER A 9 23.06 -7.29 9.20
CA SER A 9 22.70 -5.88 9.09
C SER A 9 21.53 -5.80 8.11
N VAL A 10 20.35 -5.54 8.63
CA VAL A 10 19.17 -5.36 7.79
C VAL A 10 19.31 -4.00 7.12
N PRO A 11 19.23 -3.90 5.79
CA PRO A 11 19.39 -2.64 5.10
C PRO A 11 18.36 -1.62 5.58
N PRO A 12 18.69 -0.31 5.64
CA PRO A 12 17.77 0.73 6.08
C PRO A 12 16.59 0.90 5.13
N ALA A 13 16.74 0.51 3.89
CA ALA A 13 15.68 0.51 2.90
C ALA A 13 15.90 -0.56 1.84
N THR A 14 14.81 -1.11 1.32
CA THR A 14 14.80 -2.11 0.25
C THR A 14 13.68 -1.77 -0.72
N TRP A 15 13.98 -1.81 -2.00
CA TRP A 15 13.04 -1.60 -3.08
C TRP A 15 13.01 -2.82 -4.00
N TYR A 16 11.82 -3.30 -4.29
CA TYR A 16 11.55 -4.39 -5.22
C TYR A 16 10.73 -3.83 -6.41
N PRO A 17 11.39 -3.47 -7.52
CA PRO A 17 10.73 -2.77 -8.63
C PRO A 17 9.67 -3.62 -9.33
N GLU A 18 9.86 -4.93 -9.42
CA GLU A 18 8.94 -5.84 -10.11
C GLU A 18 7.58 -5.99 -9.40
N THR A 19 7.58 -5.90 -8.08
CA THR A 19 6.37 -6.00 -7.25
C THR A 19 5.96 -4.66 -6.65
N GLU A 20 6.72 -3.60 -6.97
CA GLU A 20 6.54 -2.26 -6.43
C GLU A 20 6.41 -2.22 -4.90
N MET A 21 7.20 -3.05 -4.21
CA MET A 21 7.25 -3.08 -2.76
C MET A 21 8.44 -2.31 -2.22
N CYS A 22 8.17 -1.39 -1.30
CA CYS A 22 9.19 -0.58 -0.63
C CYS A 22 9.13 -0.78 0.87
N PHE A 23 10.27 -1.12 1.46
CA PHE A 23 10.44 -1.27 2.90
C PHE A 23 11.51 -0.31 3.39
N MET A 24 11.20 0.49 4.39
CA MET A 24 12.11 1.47 4.98
C MET A 24 12.14 1.33 6.50
N ARG A 25 13.29 1.57 7.09
CA ARG A 25 13.48 1.61 8.55
C ARG A 25 14.53 2.62 8.94
N ASN A 26 14.45 3.12 10.15
CA ASN A 26 15.48 4.00 10.71
C ASN A 26 16.03 3.46 12.03
N PRO A 27 17.18 3.99 12.51
CA PRO A 27 17.80 3.55 13.77
C PRO A 27 16.94 3.74 15.02
N SER A 28 15.92 4.61 14.96
CA SER A 28 15.00 4.87 16.08
C SER A 28 13.90 3.80 16.21
N GLY A 29 13.94 2.75 15.38
CA GLY A 29 13.00 1.63 15.41
C GLY A 29 11.68 1.89 14.66
N TRP A 30 11.66 2.88 13.75
CA TRP A 30 10.51 3.09 12.88
C TRP A 30 10.66 2.24 11.61
N PHE A 31 9.55 1.67 11.17
CA PHE A 31 9.43 0.89 9.96
C PHE A 31 8.21 1.34 9.16
N LEU A 32 8.38 1.44 7.85
CA LEU A 32 7.32 1.69 6.88
C LEU A 32 7.46 0.65 5.76
N GLY A 33 6.40 -0.10 5.53
CA GLY A 33 6.22 -0.94 4.34
C GLY A 33 5.09 -0.38 3.49
N ALA A 34 5.29 -0.28 2.19
CA ALA A 34 4.27 0.19 1.25
C ALA A 34 4.37 -0.58 -0.06
N LYS A 35 3.25 -0.70 -0.76
CA LYS A 35 3.16 -1.45 -2.03
C LYS A 35 2.45 -0.66 -3.11
N GLY A 36 2.84 -0.92 -4.36
CA GLY A 36 2.13 -0.60 -5.58
C GLY A 36 1.59 -1.88 -6.24
N GLY A 37 1.95 -2.12 -7.50
CA GLY A 37 1.57 -3.30 -8.26
C GLY A 37 0.16 -3.22 -8.84
N TYR A 38 -0.56 -4.33 -8.89
CA TYR A 38 -1.89 -4.39 -9.51
C TYR A 38 -2.82 -5.41 -8.83
N ASN A 39 -4.13 -5.23 -9.00
CA ASN A 39 -5.16 -6.05 -8.33
C ASN A 39 -5.47 -7.36 -9.07
N ASN A 40 -4.45 -8.12 -9.43
CA ASN A 40 -4.54 -9.48 -9.96
C ASN A 40 -3.19 -10.21 -9.84
N GLU A 41 -2.37 -9.83 -8.87
CA GLU A 41 -1.15 -10.57 -8.54
C GLU A 41 -1.51 -11.90 -7.87
N SER A 42 -0.56 -12.82 -7.82
CA SER A 42 -0.79 -14.08 -7.11
C SER A 42 -1.01 -13.81 -5.62
N HIS A 43 -2.08 -14.38 -5.07
CA HIS A 43 -2.48 -14.22 -3.65
C HIS A 43 -2.74 -12.77 -3.20
N ASN A 44 -3.02 -11.83 -4.11
CA ASN A 44 -3.24 -10.43 -3.77
C ASN A 44 -4.56 -10.16 -3.04
N HIS A 45 -4.61 -8.99 -2.41
CA HIS A 45 -5.82 -8.27 -2.03
C HIS A 45 -6.02 -7.08 -2.97
N ASN A 46 -7.18 -6.42 -2.95
CA ASN A 46 -7.38 -5.17 -3.68
C ASN A 46 -6.81 -4.01 -2.83
N ASP A 47 -5.49 -3.90 -2.78
CA ASP A 47 -4.77 -3.10 -1.81
C ASP A 47 -3.60 -2.30 -2.39
N VAL A 48 -3.67 -1.95 -3.68
CA VAL A 48 -2.65 -1.13 -4.36
C VAL A 48 -2.55 0.24 -3.72
N GLY A 49 -1.37 0.59 -3.21
CA GLY A 49 -1.12 1.81 -2.43
C GLY A 49 -1.37 1.66 -0.93
N SER A 50 -1.55 0.45 -0.41
CA SER A 50 -1.61 0.21 1.04
C SER A 50 -0.22 0.29 1.67
N CYS A 51 -0.19 0.53 2.98
CA CYS A 51 1.04 0.57 3.75
C CYS A 51 0.83 0.12 5.19
N VAL A 52 1.93 -0.22 5.84
CA VAL A 52 1.99 -0.54 7.27
C VAL A 52 3.08 0.29 7.94
N VAL A 53 2.87 0.68 9.19
CA VAL A 53 3.82 1.44 9.99
C VAL A 53 3.99 0.78 11.35
N TYR A 54 5.25 0.58 11.75
CA TYR A 54 5.60 0.09 13.08
C TYR A 54 6.57 1.06 13.76
N VAL A 55 6.45 1.18 15.07
CA VAL A 55 7.36 1.96 15.92
C VAL A 55 7.83 1.05 17.06
N ARG A 56 9.14 0.69 17.05
CA ARG A 56 9.73 -0.22 18.06
C ARG A 56 8.92 -1.50 18.22
N ASP A 57 8.62 -2.16 17.09
CA ASP A 57 7.84 -3.41 16.98
C ASP A 57 6.35 -3.28 17.37
N ILE A 58 5.88 -2.08 17.71
CA ILE A 58 4.46 -1.81 17.97
C ILE A 58 3.81 -1.40 16.64
N PRO A 59 2.76 -2.11 16.18
CA PRO A 59 2.01 -1.71 15.00
C PRO A 59 1.22 -0.43 15.28
N VAL A 60 1.40 0.58 14.40
CA VAL A 60 0.72 1.88 14.48
C VAL A 60 -0.32 2.02 13.37
N LEU A 61 0.06 1.62 12.17
CA LEU A 61 -0.82 1.50 11.01
C LEU A 61 -0.72 0.08 10.51
N VAL A 62 -1.81 -0.65 10.57
CA VAL A 62 -1.85 -2.09 10.31
C VAL A 62 -2.61 -2.39 9.02
N ASP A 63 -2.36 -3.55 8.48
CA ASP A 63 -3.16 -4.17 7.42
C ASP A 63 -4.15 -5.17 8.05
N ALA A 64 -5.30 -5.40 7.39
CA ALA A 64 -6.27 -6.39 7.83
C ALA A 64 -5.69 -7.82 7.85
N GLY A 65 -4.65 -8.03 7.08
CA GLY A 65 -4.01 -9.33 6.94
C GLY A 65 -4.86 -10.35 6.21
N VAL A 66 -4.41 -11.59 6.22
CA VAL A 66 -5.06 -12.72 5.55
C VAL A 66 -5.79 -13.58 6.58
N GLY A 67 -7.04 -13.93 6.26
CA GLY A 67 -7.82 -14.88 7.06
C GLY A 67 -7.44 -16.34 6.77
N THR A 68 -8.22 -17.27 7.30
CA THR A 68 -8.06 -18.71 6.98
C THR A 68 -8.41 -18.96 5.51
N TYR A 69 -7.53 -19.64 4.81
CA TYR A 69 -7.75 -20.04 3.43
C TYR A 69 -8.85 -21.10 3.33
N THR A 70 -9.78 -20.87 2.43
CA THR A 70 -10.91 -21.75 2.13
C THR A 70 -11.04 -21.95 0.62
N ASN A 71 -11.98 -22.77 0.16
CA ASN A 71 -12.27 -22.89 -1.28
C ASN A 71 -12.65 -21.55 -1.91
N GLN A 72 -13.31 -20.65 -1.18
CA GLN A 72 -13.65 -19.30 -1.65
C GLN A 72 -12.39 -18.47 -1.94
N THR A 73 -11.31 -18.67 -1.20
CA THR A 73 -10.05 -17.94 -1.40
C THR A 73 -9.45 -18.16 -2.79
N PHE A 74 -9.77 -19.29 -3.44
CA PHE A 74 -9.18 -19.74 -4.70
C PHE A 74 -10.15 -19.70 -5.89
N ASN A 75 -11.32 -19.08 -5.74
CA ASN A 75 -12.30 -18.98 -6.82
C ASN A 75 -12.72 -17.53 -7.08
N HIS A 76 -13.68 -17.32 -8.00
CA HIS A 76 -14.18 -15.99 -8.39
C HIS A 76 -14.82 -15.19 -7.23
N ASP A 77 -15.22 -15.87 -6.14
CA ASP A 77 -15.79 -15.23 -4.96
C ASP A 77 -14.75 -14.75 -3.95
N ARG A 78 -13.44 -14.83 -4.29
CA ARG A 78 -12.33 -14.40 -3.45
C ARG A 78 -12.53 -12.99 -2.89
N TYR A 79 -12.89 -12.06 -3.75
CA TYR A 79 -13.03 -10.64 -3.38
C TYR A 79 -14.37 -10.29 -2.71
N LYS A 80 -15.20 -11.29 -2.39
CA LYS A 80 -16.31 -11.16 -1.42
C LYS A 80 -15.84 -11.37 0.02
N ILE A 81 -14.62 -11.89 0.22
CA ILE A 81 -13.99 -11.99 1.55
C ILE A 81 -13.57 -10.58 1.95
N TRP A 82 -14.07 -10.11 3.10
CA TRP A 82 -13.89 -8.73 3.55
C TRP A 82 -12.41 -8.31 3.61
N SER A 83 -11.51 -9.15 4.14
CA SER A 83 -10.07 -8.86 4.24
C SER A 83 -9.35 -8.78 2.89
N MET A 84 -10.02 -9.12 1.78
CA MET A 84 -9.48 -8.99 0.43
C MET A 84 -9.93 -7.69 -0.26
N GLN A 85 -10.82 -6.92 0.36
CA GLN A 85 -11.44 -5.72 -0.20
C GLN A 85 -10.68 -4.46 0.20
N CYS A 86 -10.63 -3.48 -0.69
CA CYS A 86 -9.88 -2.24 -0.57
C CYS A 86 -10.20 -1.43 0.70
N ASP A 87 -11.46 -1.39 1.10
CA ASP A 87 -11.97 -0.61 2.22
C ASP A 87 -11.53 -1.11 3.60
N TRP A 88 -10.90 -2.28 3.66
CA TRP A 88 -10.30 -2.83 4.88
C TRP A 88 -8.77 -2.69 4.92
N HIS A 89 -8.21 -1.99 3.94
CA HIS A 89 -6.80 -1.61 3.88
C HIS A 89 -6.64 -0.10 4.13
N ASN A 90 -5.41 0.41 4.16
CA ASN A 90 -5.12 1.82 4.42
C ASN A 90 -5.33 2.68 3.15
N LEU A 91 -6.53 2.58 2.60
CA LEU A 91 -6.95 3.17 1.31
C LEU A 91 -8.31 3.84 1.46
N PRO A 92 -8.57 4.93 0.74
CA PRO A 92 -9.87 5.57 0.76
C PRO A 92 -10.88 4.88 -0.15
N MET A 93 -12.15 5.01 0.18
CA MET A 93 -13.24 4.92 -0.78
C MET A 93 -13.34 6.26 -1.53
N ILE A 94 -13.27 6.25 -2.85
CA ILE A 94 -13.37 7.48 -3.66
C ILE A 94 -14.77 7.56 -4.27
N ASN A 95 -15.53 8.57 -3.89
CA ASN A 95 -16.93 8.73 -4.30
C ASN A 95 -17.79 7.46 -4.05
N GLY A 96 -17.52 6.76 -2.95
CA GLY A 96 -18.20 5.50 -2.62
C GLY A 96 -17.71 4.28 -3.41
N THR A 97 -16.62 4.42 -4.17
CA THR A 97 -16.06 3.35 -5.02
C THR A 97 -14.75 2.84 -4.43
N ALA A 98 -14.62 1.52 -4.30
CA ALA A 98 -13.42 0.82 -3.89
C ALA A 98 -12.56 0.42 -5.10
N GLN A 99 -11.33 -0.04 -4.86
CA GLN A 99 -10.53 -0.68 -5.90
C GLN A 99 -11.12 -2.06 -6.25
N PRO A 100 -11.41 -2.33 -7.53
CA PRO A 100 -11.87 -3.65 -7.95
C PRO A 100 -10.70 -4.62 -8.17
N ALA A 101 -11.02 -5.90 -8.30
CA ALA A 101 -10.11 -6.91 -8.81
C ALA A 101 -9.87 -6.73 -10.32
N GLY A 102 -8.66 -7.01 -10.77
CA GLY A 102 -8.30 -6.99 -12.19
C GLY A 102 -6.94 -6.37 -12.45
N ALA A 103 -6.20 -6.87 -13.42
CA ALA A 103 -4.84 -6.42 -13.75
C ALA A 103 -4.79 -4.98 -14.30
N GLN A 104 -5.90 -4.45 -14.78
CA GLN A 104 -6.03 -3.06 -15.23
C GLN A 104 -6.00 -2.07 -14.06
N TYR A 105 -6.41 -2.49 -12.85
CA TYR A 105 -6.40 -1.66 -11.64
C TYR A 105 -5.03 -1.74 -10.98
N ARG A 106 -4.24 -0.69 -11.20
CA ARG A 106 -2.82 -0.71 -10.89
C ARG A 106 -2.25 0.65 -10.53
N SER A 107 -1.11 0.63 -9.87
CA SER A 107 -0.26 1.81 -9.75
C SER A 107 0.49 2.09 -11.05
N LYS A 108 0.91 3.34 -11.21
CA LYS A 108 1.82 3.81 -12.26
C LYS A 108 2.91 4.68 -11.66
N ASN A 109 3.98 4.86 -12.44
CA ASN A 109 5.08 5.78 -12.11
C ASN A 109 5.68 5.54 -10.71
N ALA A 110 5.67 4.28 -10.26
CA ALA A 110 6.25 3.93 -8.97
C ALA A 110 7.75 4.27 -8.96
N SER A 111 8.15 5.05 -7.97
CA SER A 111 9.53 5.50 -7.83
C SER A 111 9.97 5.48 -6.37
N CYS A 112 11.21 5.05 -6.14
CA CYS A 112 11.78 4.96 -4.81
C CYS A 112 13.11 5.71 -4.73
N ASN A 113 13.21 6.63 -3.77
CA ASN A 113 14.46 7.28 -3.42
C ASN A 113 14.88 6.84 -2.01
N LEU A 114 15.67 5.78 -1.96
CA LEU A 114 16.11 5.15 -0.71
C LEU A 114 16.91 6.10 0.18
N SER A 115 17.73 7.00 -0.41
CA SER A 115 18.56 7.94 0.35
C SER A 115 17.74 9.04 1.03
N LYS A 116 16.60 9.40 0.45
CA LYS A 116 15.64 10.35 1.03
C LYS A 116 14.56 9.68 1.88
N GLY A 117 14.53 8.34 1.91
CA GLY A 117 13.47 7.58 2.57
C GLY A 117 12.10 7.85 1.98
N MET A 118 12.00 7.88 0.64
CA MET A 118 10.77 8.24 -0.08
C MET A 118 10.38 7.15 -1.08
N PHE A 119 9.10 6.85 -1.11
CA PHE A 119 8.44 6.04 -2.14
C PHE A 119 7.21 6.78 -2.63
N SER A 120 7.00 6.85 -3.94
CA SER A 120 5.88 7.57 -4.55
C SER A 120 5.31 6.78 -5.72
N LEU A 121 4.00 6.84 -5.90
CA LEU A 121 3.28 6.17 -6.99
C LEU A 121 1.99 6.93 -7.35
N ASP A 122 1.54 6.78 -8.60
CA ASP A 122 0.25 7.26 -9.06
C ASP A 122 -0.77 6.12 -8.92
N LEU A 123 -1.87 6.39 -8.24
CA LEU A 123 -2.92 5.44 -7.89
C LEU A 123 -4.25 5.69 -8.61
N ALA A 124 -4.31 6.66 -9.53
CA ALA A 124 -5.55 6.97 -10.22
C ALA A 124 -6.15 5.75 -10.94
N ASP A 125 -5.30 4.98 -11.62
CA ASP A 125 -5.72 3.78 -12.35
C ASP A 125 -6.00 2.56 -11.45
N ALA A 126 -5.75 2.64 -10.15
CA ALA A 126 -6.17 1.59 -9.21
C ALA A 126 -7.68 1.64 -8.92
N TYR A 127 -8.34 2.73 -9.31
CA TYR A 127 -9.78 2.92 -9.17
C TYR A 127 -10.47 2.93 -10.53
N PRO A 128 -11.73 2.47 -10.61
CA PRO A 128 -12.46 2.47 -11.86
C PRO A 128 -12.93 3.89 -12.22
N PRO A 129 -13.25 4.16 -13.51
CA PRO A 129 -13.64 5.49 -14.00
C PRO A 129 -14.79 6.15 -13.22
N GLU A 130 -15.75 5.38 -12.74
CA GLU A 130 -16.90 5.86 -11.96
C GLU A 130 -16.50 6.46 -10.60
N SER A 131 -15.29 6.21 -10.11
CA SER A 131 -14.73 6.90 -8.96
C SER A 131 -14.50 8.39 -9.21
N GLY A 132 -14.39 8.80 -10.48
CA GLY A 132 -14.01 10.16 -10.87
C GLY A 132 -12.60 10.55 -10.49
N CYS A 133 -11.75 9.59 -10.12
CA CYS A 133 -10.35 9.84 -9.76
C CYS A 133 -9.52 10.11 -11.02
N ARG A 134 -9.20 11.38 -11.30
CA ARG A 134 -8.38 11.76 -12.45
C ARG A 134 -6.89 11.75 -12.18
N LYS A 135 -6.53 11.95 -10.93
CA LYS A 135 -5.15 11.95 -10.46
C LYS A 135 -5.14 11.58 -8.99
N TRP A 136 -4.21 10.72 -8.61
CA TRP A 136 -3.89 10.50 -7.21
C TRP A 136 -2.45 10.04 -7.08
N VAL A 137 -1.58 10.92 -6.66
CA VAL A 137 -0.19 10.61 -6.33
C VAL A 137 -0.05 10.52 -4.83
N ARG A 138 0.31 9.33 -4.34
CA ARG A 138 0.63 9.09 -2.93
C ARG A 138 2.13 9.00 -2.75
N THR A 139 2.63 9.72 -1.76
CA THR A 139 4.04 9.70 -1.37
C THR A 139 4.17 9.27 0.08
N TYR A 140 4.97 8.25 0.31
CA TYR A 140 5.36 7.76 1.62
C TYR A 140 6.75 8.25 1.94
N ARG A 141 6.95 8.73 3.15
CA ARG A 141 8.25 9.18 3.62
C ARG A 141 8.50 8.70 5.03
N LEU A 142 9.61 7.99 5.24
CA LEU A 142 10.18 7.72 6.55
C LEU A 142 11.42 8.60 6.70
N ALA A 143 11.44 9.52 7.68
CA ALA A 143 12.57 10.39 7.92
C ALA A 143 13.84 9.56 8.23
N PRO A 144 14.89 9.61 7.38
CA PRO A 144 16.09 8.78 7.56
C PRO A 144 17.00 9.31 8.68
N LYS A 145 16.86 10.59 9.02
CA LYS A 145 17.66 11.32 10.04
C LYS A 145 16.79 12.34 10.77
N GLY A 146 17.25 12.79 11.93
CA GLY A 146 16.55 13.78 12.75
C GLY A 146 15.43 13.18 13.58
N ALA A 147 14.40 13.97 13.88
CA ALA A 147 13.22 13.51 14.59
C ALA A 147 12.50 12.44 13.75
N PRO A 148 12.28 11.23 14.28
CA PRO A 148 11.65 10.16 13.53
C PRO A 148 10.19 10.52 13.21
N SER A 149 9.80 10.33 11.94
CA SER A 149 8.44 10.54 11.48
C SER A 149 8.14 9.71 10.25
N VAL A 150 6.89 9.28 10.11
CA VAL A 150 6.31 8.80 8.86
C VAL A 150 5.32 9.84 8.38
N THR A 151 5.40 10.17 7.11
CA THR A 151 4.45 11.07 6.43
C THR A 151 3.89 10.35 5.22
N ILE A 152 2.57 10.36 5.09
CA ILE A 152 1.85 9.91 3.90
C ILE A 152 1.17 11.14 3.34
N THR A 153 1.50 11.49 2.10
CA THR A 153 0.98 12.68 1.42
C THR A 153 0.22 12.24 0.19
N ASP A 154 -1.03 12.67 0.08
CA ASP A 154 -1.90 12.46 -1.07
C ASP A 154 -2.11 13.77 -1.83
N SER A 155 -1.80 13.76 -3.13
CA SER A 155 -2.12 14.82 -4.08
C SER A 155 -3.08 14.26 -5.11
N PHE A 156 -4.31 14.75 -5.15
CA PHE A 156 -5.35 14.18 -5.99
C PHE A 156 -6.17 15.24 -6.71
N ALA A 157 -6.81 14.83 -7.82
CA ALA A 157 -7.85 15.58 -8.52
C ALA A 157 -9.01 14.62 -8.81
N LEU A 158 -10.19 15.02 -8.40
CA LEU A 158 -11.44 14.27 -8.58
C LEU A 158 -12.40 15.06 -9.46
N ASP A 159 -13.25 14.37 -10.20
CA ASP A 159 -14.40 14.96 -10.84
C ASP A 159 -15.39 15.47 -9.80
N ALA A 160 -16.05 16.58 -10.11
CA ALA A 160 -17.18 17.03 -9.31
C ALA A 160 -18.25 15.93 -9.30
N ARG A 161 -18.68 15.53 -8.11
CA ARG A 161 -19.79 14.59 -7.96
C ARG A 161 -21.05 15.27 -8.49
N THR A 162 -21.62 14.81 -9.58
CA THR A 162 -23.00 15.12 -9.95
C THR A 162 -23.89 14.48 -8.89
N GLN A 163 -24.46 15.28 -7.99
CA GLN A 163 -25.54 14.79 -7.14
C GLN A 163 -26.66 14.35 -8.09
N PRO A 164 -27.20 13.13 -7.94
CA PRO A 164 -28.44 12.83 -8.62
C PRO A 164 -29.48 13.83 -8.13
N ASP A 165 -30.20 14.45 -9.06
CA ASP A 165 -31.35 15.28 -8.75
C ASP A 165 -32.30 14.45 -7.89
N VAL A 166 -32.59 14.93 -6.67
CA VAL A 166 -33.50 14.31 -5.71
C VAL A 166 -34.92 14.68 -6.11
#